data_1726d0ebe0ff0d91912a7618e81d5c8b
#
_entry.id   1726d0ebe0ff0d91912a7618e81d5c8b
#
_cell.length_a   1.000
_cell.length_b   1.000
_cell.length_c   1.000
_cell.angle_alpha   90.00
_cell.angle_beta   90.00
_cell.angle_gamma   90.00
#
_symmetry.space_group_name_H-M   'P 1'
#
loop_
_entity.id
_entity.type
_entity.pdbx_description
1 polymer ?
#
loop_
_entity_poly.entity_id
_entity_poly.type
_entity_poly.pdbx_seq_one_letter_code
_entity_poly.pdbx_strand_id
1 'polypeptide(L)'
;MDAILRRQQPERKCPWLWSRDAELLWSRDGEDGDPQGGFRAWPIGKWELPAAAQRGLERGLARRMQSSQATALLTLCLWALCHPALGTEGKRKLQIGVKKRVENCPIKSRKGDVLHMHYTGKLEDGTEFDSSIPRDQPFIFSLGTGQVIKGWDQGLLGMCEGEKRKLVIPSELGYGDRGAPPKIPGGATLIFEVELLKIERRPEL
;
A
#
# COMPACT_ATOMS: atom_id res chain seq x y z
N MET A 1 -23.51 2.15 -18.69
CA MET A 1 -22.88 0.82 -18.50
C MET A 1 -21.37 0.88 -18.36
N ASP A 2 -20.74 1.96 -18.78
CA ASP A 2 -19.27 2.04 -18.85
C ASP A 2 -18.51 2.27 -17.52
N ALA A 3 -19.21 2.61 -16.45
CA ALA A 3 -18.58 2.93 -15.19
C ALA A 3 -18.14 1.68 -14.37
N ILE A 4 -18.71 0.52 -14.64
CA ILE A 4 -18.47 -0.71 -13.88
C ILE A 4 -17.58 -1.70 -14.62
N LEU A 5 -17.60 -1.64 -15.97
CA LEU A 5 -16.78 -2.50 -16.80
C LEU A 5 -15.32 -2.03 -16.79
N ARG A 6 -14.44 -2.94 -16.42
CA ARG A 6 -13.01 -2.75 -16.54
C ARG A 6 -12.66 -2.62 -18.03
N ARG A 7 -12.19 -1.46 -18.45
CA ARG A 7 -11.62 -1.30 -19.78
C ARG A 7 -10.42 -2.26 -19.91
N GLN A 8 -10.56 -3.28 -20.74
CA GLN A 8 -9.45 -4.13 -21.13
C GLN A 8 -8.42 -3.25 -21.82
N GLN A 9 -7.38 -2.86 -21.11
CA GLN A 9 -6.18 -2.33 -21.75
C GLN A 9 -5.31 -3.52 -22.13
N PRO A 10 -4.88 -3.61 -23.39
CA PRO A 10 -3.85 -4.57 -23.76
C PRO A 10 -2.60 -4.22 -22.96
N GLU A 11 -2.02 -5.21 -22.32
CA GLU A 11 -0.73 -5.14 -21.66
C GLU A 11 0.30 -4.56 -22.63
N ARG A 12 0.66 -3.30 -22.46
CA ARG A 12 1.85 -2.78 -23.10
C ARG A 12 3.02 -3.39 -22.35
N LYS A 13 3.53 -4.45 -22.94
CA LYS A 13 4.86 -4.96 -22.62
C LYS A 13 5.81 -3.80 -22.84
N CYS A 14 6.33 -3.21 -21.78
CA CYS A 14 7.51 -2.37 -21.85
C CYS A 14 8.68 -3.29 -22.21
N PRO A 15 9.31 -3.13 -23.37
CA PRO A 15 10.57 -3.79 -23.63
C PRO A 15 11.62 -3.07 -22.77
N TRP A 16 12.08 -3.73 -21.72
CA TRP A 16 13.32 -3.38 -21.06
C TRP A 16 14.43 -3.61 -22.07
N LEU A 17 14.87 -2.54 -22.70
CA LEU A 17 16.18 -2.51 -23.34
C LEU A 17 17.24 -2.65 -22.23
N TRP A 18 17.70 -3.84 -22.04
CA TRP A 18 18.96 -4.11 -21.39
C TRP A 18 20.05 -3.70 -22.37
N SER A 19 20.52 -2.47 -22.25
CA SER A 19 21.75 -2.02 -22.88
C SER A 19 22.89 -2.69 -22.14
N ARG A 20 23.45 -3.66 -22.81
CA ARG A 20 24.70 -4.36 -22.52
C ARG A 20 25.84 -3.44 -22.98
N ASP A 21 26.19 -2.41 -22.20
CA ASP A 21 27.41 -1.61 -22.41
C ASP A 21 27.75 -0.81 -21.14
N ALA A 22 28.23 -1.51 -20.11
CA ALA A 22 28.92 -0.91 -18.97
C ALA A 22 29.94 -1.89 -18.35
N GLU A 23 30.63 -2.63 -19.20
CA GLU A 23 31.85 -3.31 -18.82
C GLU A 23 32.97 -2.87 -19.77
N LEU A 24 33.56 -1.73 -19.50
CA LEU A 24 34.88 -1.34 -20.05
C LEU A 24 35.21 0.06 -19.50
N LEU A 25 35.70 0.11 -18.27
CA LEU A 25 36.52 1.23 -17.78
C LEU A 25 37.04 0.96 -16.35
N TRP A 26 37.78 -0.16 -16.20
CA TRP A 26 38.69 -0.31 -15.07
C TRP A 26 39.83 -1.26 -15.47
N SER A 27 40.69 -0.76 -16.31
CA SER A 27 42.03 -1.34 -16.51
C SER A 27 42.91 -0.27 -17.13
N ARG A 28 43.75 0.29 -16.35
CA ARG A 28 45.14 0.60 -16.70
C ARG A 28 45.74 1.59 -15.72
N ASP A 29 46.96 1.18 -15.42
CA ASP A 29 48.14 1.96 -15.06
C ASP A 29 48.28 2.18 -13.56
N GLY A 30 49.33 1.74 -12.94
CA GLY A 30 50.65 1.18 -13.30
C GLY A 30 51.42 1.00 -12.02
N GLU A 31 52.03 -0.02 -11.91
CA GLU A 31 53.44 -0.32 -11.76
C GLU A 31 54.30 0.63 -10.92
N ASP A 32 54.95 -0.01 -9.96
CA ASP A 32 56.32 0.20 -9.48
C ASP A 32 56.62 1.31 -8.49
N GLY A 33 56.98 0.89 -7.29
CA GLY A 33 57.60 1.72 -6.27
C GLY A 33 57.96 0.94 -5.02
N ASP A 34 59.13 0.30 -5.06
CA ASP A 34 59.79 -0.44 -3.98
C ASP A 34 60.08 0.44 -2.75
N PRO A 35 59.73 0.04 -1.53
CA PRO A 35 60.05 0.80 -0.34
C PRO A 35 61.16 0.18 0.46
N GLN A 36 62.37 0.58 0.19
CA GLN A 36 63.47 0.41 1.14
C GLN A 36 63.82 1.77 1.78
N GLY A 37 63.15 2.06 2.90
CA GLY A 37 63.50 3.19 3.74
C GLY A 37 63.34 2.81 5.21
N GLY A 38 64.46 2.40 5.83
CA GLY A 38 64.53 1.99 7.22
C GLY A 38 64.08 3.08 8.21
N PHE A 39 63.02 2.82 8.95
CA PHE A 39 62.61 3.62 10.10
C PHE A 39 63.51 3.31 11.29
N ARG A 40 64.40 4.24 11.62
CA ARG A 40 65.11 4.25 12.91
C ARG A 40 64.08 4.54 14.02
N ALA A 41 63.93 3.56 14.90
CA ALA A 41 63.14 3.74 16.14
C ALA A 41 63.80 4.76 17.05
N TRP A 42 63.09 5.82 17.39
CA TRP A 42 63.47 6.78 18.42
C TRP A 42 63.09 6.22 19.77
N PRO A 43 63.91 6.38 20.84
CA PRO A 43 63.60 5.89 22.16
C PRO A 43 62.45 6.74 22.74
N ILE A 44 61.38 6.09 23.13
CA ILE A 44 60.22 6.68 23.81
C ILE A 44 60.67 7.00 25.24
N GLY A 45 61.04 8.26 25.48
CA GLY A 45 61.25 8.77 26.84
C GLY A 45 59.88 8.81 27.57
N LYS A 46 59.82 8.13 28.70
CA LYS A 46 58.66 8.21 29.60
C LYS A 46 58.54 9.64 30.15
N TRP A 47 57.51 10.33 29.72
CA TRP A 47 57.09 11.63 30.28
C TRP A 47 56.14 11.36 31.42
N GLU A 48 56.63 11.31 32.66
CA GLU A 48 55.78 11.28 33.81
C GLU A 48 55.42 12.72 34.21
N LEU A 49 54.16 13.04 34.09
CA LEU A 49 53.60 14.33 34.50
C LEU A 49 53.54 14.39 36.06
N PRO A 50 53.90 15.51 36.68
CA PRO A 50 53.86 15.65 38.16
C PRO A 50 52.43 15.50 38.69
N ALA A 51 52.32 14.79 39.82
CA ALA A 51 51.05 14.39 40.45
C ALA A 51 50.07 15.56 40.76
N ALA A 52 50.54 16.78 40.73
CA ALA A 52 49.70 17.98 40.91
C ALA A 52 48.89 18.34 39.65
N ALA A 53 49.39 17.99 38.43
CA ALA A 53 48.71 18.26 37.19
C ALA A 53 47.56 17.24 36.91
N GLN A 54 47.73 16.01 37.41
CA GLN A 54 46.72 14.96 37.23
C GLN A 54 45.40 15.24 38.02
N ARG A 55 45.50 15.84 39.22
CA ARG A 55 44.31 16.15 40.05
C ARG A 55 43.46 17.30 39.49
N GLY A 56 44.02 18.18 38.68
CA GLY A 56 43.26 19.26 38.01
C GLY A 56 42.46 18.78 36.80
N LEU A 57 43.01 17.78 36.09
CA LEU A 57 42.40 17.27 34.86
C LEU A 57 41.15 16.42 35.14
N GLU A 58 41.19 15.62 36.21
CA GLU A 58 40.04 14.76 36.57
C GLU A 58 38.81 15.54 37.03
N ARG A 59 39.00 16.69 37.76
CA ARG A 59 37.85 17.52 38.16
C ARG A 59 37.24 18.30 37.01
N GLY A 60 37.99 18.61 35.98
CA GLY A 60 37.49 19.28 34.76
C GLY A 60 36.68 18.35 33.89
N LEU A 61 37.12 17.10 33.73
CA LEU A 61 36.42 16.08 32.92
C LEU A 61 35.09 15.66 33.56
N ALA A 62 35.04 15.48 34.90
CA ALA A 62 33.83 15.05 35.58
C ALA A 62 32.68 16.11 35.47
N ARG A 63 33.02 17.41 35.55
CA ARG A 63 32.02 18.48 35.35
C ARG A 63 31.54 18.61 33.91
N ARG A 64 32.40 18.31 32.93
CA ARG A 64 32.03 18.37 31.49
C ARG A 64 31.15 17.22 31.06
N MET A 65 31.30 16.05 31.68
CA MET A 65 30.44 14.87 31.38
C MET A 65 29.04 15.04 31.95
N GLN A 66 28.86 15.68 33.10
CA GLN A 66 27.54 15.91 33.73
C GLN A 66 26.67 16.90 32.92
N SER A 67 27.26 17.93 32.32
CA SER A 67 26.51 18.87 31.46
C SER A 67 26.13 18.30 30.10
N SER A 68 26.96 17.37 29.55
CA SER A 68 26.71 16.74 28.26
C SER A 68 25.55 15.75 28.33
N GLN A 69 25.35 15.04 29.45
CA GLN A 69 24.23 14.09 29.58
C GLN A 69 22.89 14.81 29.74
N ALA A 70 22.83 15.94 30.41
CA ALA A 70 21.61 16.74 30.58
C ALA A 70 21.13 17.32 29.21
N THR A 71 22.07 17.80 28.39
CA THR A 71 21.73 18.34 27.06
C THR A 71 21.33 17.25 26.08
N ALA A 72 21.96 16.05 26.13
CA ALA A 72 21.61 14.93 25.32
C ALA A 72 20.21 14.39 25.63
N LEU A 73 19.81 14.34 26.89
CA LEU A 73 18.46 13.92 27.29
C LEU A 73 17.39 14.94 26.87
N LEU A 74 17.67 16.24 27.00
CA LEU A 74 16.76 17.30 26.55
C LEU A 74 16.57 17.29 25.03
N THR A 75 17.62 17.07 24.25
CA THR A 75 17.50 16.97 22.80
C THR A 75 16.76 15.72 22.36
N LEU A 76 16.95 14.57 23.04
CA LEU A 76 16.18 13.34 22.78
C LEU A 76 14.70 13.51 23.14
N CYS A 77 14.36 14.19 24.23
CA CYS A 77 12.97 14.47 24.58
C CYS A 77 12.29 15.42 23.59
N LEU A 78 12.98 16.45 23.12
CA LEU A 78 12.47 17.37 22.09
C LEU A 78 12.29 16.66 20.75
N TRP A 79 13.17 15.72 20.41
CA TRP A 79 13.04 14.90 19.20
C TRP A 79 11.84 13.94 19.28
N ALA A 80 11.58 13.36 20.45
CA ALA A 80 10.43 12.48 20.68
C ALA A 80 9.08 13.22 20.61
N LEU A 81 9.05 14.49 20.97
CA LEU A 81 7.84 15.33 20.90
C LEU A 81 7.57 15.90 19.50
N CYS A 82 8.57 15.92 18.62
CA CYS A 82 8.46 16.50 17.28
C CYS A 82 8.29 15.44 16.17
N HIS A 83 8.13 14.15 16.52
CA HIS A 83 7.79 13.15 15.51
C HIS A 83 6.30 13.33 15.19
N PRO A 84 5.94 13.76 13.97
CA PRO A 84 4.56 13.63 13.53
C PRO A 84 4.26 12.14 13.59
N ALA A 85 3.21 11.78 14.32
CA ALA A 85 2.66 10.44 14.25
C ALA A 85 2.39 10.18 12.75
N LEU A 86 3.26 9.40 12.12
CA LEU A 86 2.93 8.81 10.83
C LEU A 86 1.68 7.98 11.12
N GLY A 87 0.52 8.58 10.85
CA GLY A 87 -0.73 7.86 10.80
C GLY A 87 -0.50 6.74 9.78
N THR A 88 -0.40 5.51 10.26
CA THR A 88 -0.58 4.34 9.42
C THR A 88 -1.97 4.51 8.83
N GLU A 89 -2.06 4.99 7.58
CA GLU A 89 -3.30 4.88 6.81
C GLU A 89 -3.58 3.39 6.71
N GLY A 90 -4.40 2.92 7.66
CA GLY A 90 -4.85 1.54 7.69
C GLY A 90 -5.57 1.30 6.38
N LYS A 91 -4.97 0.49 5.49
CA LYS A 91 -5.55 0.09 4.21
C LYS A 91 -7.00 -0.30 4.44
N ARG A 92 -7.92 0.51 3.94
CA ARG A 92 -9.35 0.28 4.12
C ARG A 92 -9.70 -1.08 3.52
N LYS A 93 -10.43 -1.90 4.27
CA LYS A 93 -10.85 -3.24 3.82
C LYS A 93 -12.24 -3.16 3.24
N LEU A 94 -12.55 -4.07 2.30
CA LEU A 94 -13.90 -4.29 1.83
C LEU A 94 -14.84 -4.58 3.01
N GLN A 95 -15.93 -3.83 3.11
CA GLN A 95 -16.97 -4.08 4.11
C GLN A 95 -18.24 -4.58 3.40
N ILE A 96 -18.83 -5.64 3.93
CA ILE A 96 -20.03 -6.27 3.40
C ILE A 96 -21.08 -6.25 4.47
N GLY A 97 -22.16 -5.49 4.24
CA GLY A 97 -23.34 -5.46 5.09
C GLY A 97 -24.51 -6.16 4.42
N VAL A 98 -25.10 -7.15 5.07
CA VAL A 98 -26.30 -7.81 4.56
C VAL A 98 -27.53 -6.99 4.98
N LYS A 99 -28.25 -6.43 4.00
CA LYS A 99 -29.48 -5.64 4.22
C LYS A 99 -30.74 -6.51 4.31
N LYS A 100 -30.81 -7.53 3.45
CA LYS A 100 -31.89 -8.49 3.43
C LYS A 100 -31.31 -9.88 3.23
N ARG A 101 -31.56 -10.79 4.17
CA ARG A 101 -31.27 -12.22 4.05
C ARG A 101 -32.44 -12.97 3.49
N VAL A 102 -32.14 -14.06 2.80
CA VAL A 102 -33.11 -15.04 2.33
C VAL A 102 -32.94 -16.28 3.18
N GLU A 103 -34.02 -16.75 3.84
CA GLU A 103 -33.95 -17.90 4.75
C GLU A 103 -33.72 -19.22 4.00
N ASN A 104 -34.36 -19.37 2.84
CA ASN A 104 -34.16 -20.54 1.99
C ASN A 104 -33.23 -20.19 0.84
N CYS A 105 -31.98 -20.66 0.92
CA CYS A 105 -30.93 -20.39 -0.04
C CYS A 105 -30.41 -21.68 -0.67
N PRO A 106 -31.06 -22.22 -1.69
CA PRO A 106 -30.67 -23.48 -2.32
C PRO A 106 -29.35 -23.35 -3.09
N ILE A 107 -29.08 -22.17 -3.65
CA ILE A 107 -27.90 -21.90 -4.45
C ILE A 107 -27.25 -20.61 -3.99
N LYS A 108 -25.93 -20.67 -3.76
CA LYS A 108 -25.10 -19.50 -3.45
C LYS A 108 -24.20 -19.16 -4.63
N SER A 109 -24.01 -17.88 -4.88
CA SER A 109 -23.11 -17.39 -5.93
C SER A 109 -21.67 -17.85 -5.70
N ARG A 110 -21.01 -18.32 -6.74
CA ARG A 110 -19.60 -18.73 -6.77
C ARG A 110 -18.89 -18.22 -8.02
N LYS A 111 -17.58 -18.29 -8.03
CA LYS A 111 -16.79 -17.96 -9.23
C LYS A 111 -17.27 -18.74 -10.43
N GLY A 112 -17.39 -18.06 -11.57
CA GLY A 112 -17.86 -18.63 -12.84
C GLY A 112 -19.37 -18.54 -13.06
N ASP A 113 -20.18 -18.29 -12.01
CA ASP A 113 -21.62 -18.08 -12.17
C ASP A 113 -21.90 -16.77 -12.91
N VAL A 114 -22.94 -16.76 -13.72
CA VAL A 114 -23.49 -15.53 -14.33
C VAL A 114 -24.55 -14.98 -13.37
N LEU A 115 -24.35 -13.74 -12.95
CA LEU A 115 -25.23 -13.05 -12.01
C LEU A 115 -26.06 -12.01 -12.74
N HIS A 116 -27.37 -11.99 -12.44
CA HIS A 116 -28.29 -10.93 -12.83
C HIS A 116 -28.63 -10.13 -11.60
N MET A 117 -28.36 -8.84 -11.58
CA MET A 117 -28.56 -8.03 -10.38
C MET A 117 -28.96 -6.60 -10.68
N HIS A 118 -29.67 -6.03 -9.72
CA HIS A 118 -29.84 -4.58 -9.64
C HIS A 118 -28.82 -3.99 -8.67
N TYR A 119 -28.40 -2.78 -8.97
CA TYR A 119 -27.49 -2.03 -8.12
C TYR A 119 -27.74 -0.54 -8.16
N THR A 120 -27.32 0.12 -7.10
CA THR A 120 -27.15 1.58 -7.01
C THR A 120 -25.78 1.86 -6.44
N GLY A 121 -24.97 2.63 -7.16
CA GLY A 121 -23.62 3.03 -6.76
C GLY A 121 -23.59 4.50 -6.33
N LYS A 122 -23.03 4.74 -5.13
CA LYS A 122 -22.91 6.07 -4.51
C LYS A 122 -21.47 6.31 -4.04
N LEU A 123 -21.08 7.57 -4.00
CA LEU A 123 -19.87 8.03 -3.31
C LEU A 123 -20.12 8.13 -1.79
N GLU A 124 -19.06 8.39 -1.01
CA GLU A 124 -19.17 8.56 0.45
C GLU A 124 -20.07 9.75 0.86
N ASP A 125 -20.14 10.78 0.03
CA ASP A 125 -21.01 11.95 0.21
C ASP A 125 -22.48 11.69 -0.11
N GLY A 126 -22.82 10.46 -0.57
CA GLY A 126 -24.16 10.07 -0.97
C GLY A 126 -24.51 10.37 -2.43
N THR A 127 -23.62 11.00 -3.19
CA THR A 127 -23.85 11.30 -4.62
C THR A 127 -23.93 9.99 -5.40
N GLU A 128 -25.06 9.78 -6.08
CA GLU A 128 -25.27 8.61 -6.95
C GLU A 128 -24.57 8.83 -8.28
N PHE A 129 -23.70 7.89 -8.66
CA PHE A 129 -22.98 7.97 -9.91
C PHE A 129 -23.51 7.01 -10.98
N ASP A 130 -24.16 5.90 -10.58
CA ASP A 130 -24.77 4.95 -11.50
C ASP A 130 -25.81 4.07 -10.79
N SER A 131 -26.87 3.68 -11.52
CA SER A 131 -27.91 2.77 -11.04
C SER A 131 -28.52 2.00 -12.21
N SER A 132 -28.85 0.73 -11.99
CA SER A 132 -29.60 -0.10 -12.95
C SER A 132 -31.12 -0.01 -12.75
N ILE A 133 -31.56 0.49 -11.57
CA ILE A 133 -32.97 0.49 -11.21
C ILE A 133 -33.83 1.37 -12.14
N PRO A 134 -33.43 2.63 -12.46
CA PRO A 134 -34.23 3.49 -13.33
C PRO A 134 -34.35 2.96 -14.76
N ARG A 135 -33.43 2.09 -15.17
CA ARG A 135 -33.41 1.50 -16.52
C ARG A 135 -34.24 0.23 -16.62
N ASP A 136 -34.69 -0.31 -15.49
CA ASP A 136 -35.38 -1.62 -15.38
C ASP A 136 -34.64 -2.75 -16.12
N GLN A 137 -33.33 -2.63 -16.21
CA GLN A 137 -32.45 -3.61 -16.86
C GLN A 137 -31.46 -4.16 -15.86
N PRO A 138 -31.54 -5.44 -15.50
CA PRO A 138 -30.54 -6.07 -14.67
C PRO A 138 -29.17 -6.02 -15.32
N PHE A 139 -28.16 -5.79 -14.52
CA PHE A 139 -26.77 -5.89 -14.93
C PHE A 139 -26.33 -7.35 -14.87
N ILE A 140 -25.79 -7.86 -15.99
CA ILE A 140 -25.43 -9.28 -16.16
C ILE A 140 -23.93 -9.39 -16.38
N PHE A 141 -23.27 -10.22 -15.59
CA PHE A 141 -21.84 -10.47 -15.71
C PHE A 141 -21.44 -11.80 -15.08
N SER A 142 -20.25 -12.31 -15.42
CA SER A 142 -19.69 -13.53 -14.82
C SER A 142 -18.84 -13.19 -13.62
N LEU A 143 -19.16 -13.76 -12.45
CA LEU A 143 -18.48 -13.50 -11.19
C LEU A 143 -17.06 -14.08 -11.18
N GLY A 144 -16.10 -13.31 -10.69
CA GLY A 144 -14.72 -13.74 -10.48
C GLY A 144 -13.89 -13.87 -11.76
N THR A 145 -14.37 -13.32 -12.88
CA THR A 145 -13.67 -13.31 -14.18
C THR A 145 -12.93 -11.98 -14.44
N GLY A 146 -13.03 -11.03 -13.53
CA GLY A 146 -12.46 -9.70 -13.69
C GLY A 146 -13.22 -8.78 -14.65
N GLN A 147 -14.46 -9.12 -15.02
CA GLN A 147 -15.34 -8.26 -15.80
C GLN A 147 -15.78 -7.02 -15.03
N VAL A 148 -15.78 -7.11 -13.70
CA VAL A 148 -16.17 -6.06 -12.78
C VAL A 148 -15.03 -5.71 -11.84
N ILE A 149 -15.18 -4.65 -11.04
CA ILE A 149 -14.18 -4.24 -10.05
C ILE A 149 -13.95 -5.34 -9.01
N LYS A 150 -12.73 -5.41 -8.46
CA LYS A 150 -12.32 -6.44 -7.50
C LYS A 150 -13.21 -6.53 -6.27
N GLY A 151 -13.74 -5.38 -5.83
CA GLY A 151 -14.66 -5.31 -4.71
C GLY A 151 -15.97 -6.07 -4.94
N TRP A 152 -16.48 -6.08 -6.17
CA TRP A 152 -17.64 -6.89 -6.55
C TRP A 152 -17.29 -8.37 -6.63
N ASP A 153 -16.19 -8.71 -7.32
CA ASP A 153 -15.76 -10.11 -7.42
C ASP A 153 -15.57 -10.79 -6.05
N GLN A 154 -15.22 -10.01 -5.01
CA GLN A 154 -15.09 -10.50 -3.64
C GLN A 154 -16.39 -10.38 -2.83
N GLY A 155 -17.08 -9.24 -2.96
CA GLY A 155 -18.22 -8.89 -2.12
C GLY A 155 -19.51 -9.64 -2.43
N LEU A 156 -19.60 -10.19 -3.64
CA LEU A 156 -20.80 -10.88 -4.12
C LEU A 156 -20.72 -12.41 -4.00
N LEU A 157 -19.59 -12.93 -3.52
CA LEU A 157 -19.45 -14.36 -3.25
C LEU A 157 -20.40 -14.82 -2.13
N GLY A 158 -20.97 -16.01 -2.29
CA GLY A 158 -21.84 -16.62 -1.29
C GLY A 158 -23.18 -15.89 -1.11
N MET A 159 -23.64 -15.13 -2.09
CA MET A 159 -24.92 -14.42 -2.08
C MET A 159 -26.04 -15.32 -2.59
N CYS A 160 -27.21 -15.20 -2.01
CA CYS A 160 -28.40 -15.94 -2.41
C CYS A 160 -29.26 -15.11 -3.37
N GLU A 161 -30.07 -15.77 -4.20
CA GLU A 161 -31.07 -15.07 -5.01
C GLU A 161 -32.09 -14.36 -4.10
N GLY A 162 -32.40 -13.09 -4.40
CA GLY A 162 -33.27 -12.23 -3.59
C GLY A 162 -32.58 -11.55 -2.40
N GLU A 163 -31.29 -11.85 -2.15
CA GLU A 163 -30.50 -11.21 -1.09
C GLU A 163 -30.09 -9.78 -1.50
N LYS A 164 -30.09 -8.87 -0.51
CA LYS A 164 -29.59 -7.49 -0.68
C LYS A 164 -28.37 -7.26 0.19
N ARG A 165 -27.31 -6.73 -0.40
CA ARG A 165 -26.08 -6.34 0.31
C ARG A 165 -25.75 -4.86 0.10
N LYS A 166 -25.08 -4.30 1.10
CA LYS A 166 -24.37 -3.03 0.99
C LYS A 166 -22.87 -3.33 1.00
N LEU A 167 -22.17 -2.92 -0.04
CA LEU A 167 -20.73 -3.07 -0.17
C LEU A 167 -20.08 -1.69 -0.02
N VAL A 168 -19.11 -1.56 0.89
CA VAL A 168 -18.25 -0.39 0.99
C VAL A 168 -16.88 -0.81 0.45
N ILE A 169 -16.54 -0.30 -0.71
CA ILE A 169 -15.40 -0.72 -1.50
C ILE A 169 -14.35 0.38 -1.51
N PRO A 170 -13.17 0.15 -0.89
CA PRO A 170 -12.08 1.11 -0.96
C PRO A 170 -11.55 1.24 -2.39
N SER A 171 -10.90 2.36 -2.67
CA SER A 171 -10.41 2.69 -4.01
C SER A 171 -9.54 1.60 -4.64
N GLU A 172 -8.71 0.92 -3.86
CA GLU A 172 -7.81 -0.14 -4.35
C GLU A 172 -8.55 -1.38 -4.91
N LEU A 173 -9.76 -1.61 -4.42
CA LEU A 173 -10.66 -2.67 -4.91
C LEU A 173 -11.70 -2.14 -5.91
N GLY A 174 -11.73 -0.83 -6.13
CA GLY A 174 -12.57 -0.13 -7.09
C GLY A 174 -11.77 0.38 -8.28
N TYR A 175 -11.72 1.71 -8.44
CA TYR A 175 -11.09 2.39 -9.58
C TYR A 175 -9.70 2.98 -9.26
N GLY A 176 -9.16 2.74 -8.05
CA GLY A 176 -7.83 3.20 -7.63
C GLY A 176 -7.70 4.72 -7.59
N ASP A 177 -6.46 5.19 -7.67
CA ASP A 177 -6.13 6.61 -7.61
C ASP A 177 -6.54 7.38 -8.87
N ARG A 178 -6.78 6.69 -9.97
CA ARG A 178 -7.23 7.30 -11.23
C ARG A 178 -8.72 7.64 -11.22
N GLY A 179 -9.55 6.86 -10.49
CA GLY A 179 -11.00 6.97 -10.54
C GLY A 179 -11.60 6.62 -11.91
N ALA A 180 -12.81 7.09 -12.16
CA ALA A 180 -13.53 7.02 -13.44
C ALA A 180 -14.23 8.37 -13.72
N PRO A 181 -13.48 9.40 -14.14
CA PRO A 181 -14.02 10.72 -14.43
C PRO A 181 -15.08 10.67 -15.53
N PRO A 182 -16.07 11.59 -15.54
CA PRO A 182 -16.26 12.71 -14.58
C PRO A 182 -16.96 12.33 -13.28
N LYS A 183 -17.53 11.15 -13.16
CA LYS A 183 -18.43 10.78 -12.05
C LYS A 183 -17.73 10.27 -10.79
N ILE A 184 -16.58 9.59 -10.93
CA ILE A 184 -15.87 8.98 -9.81
C ILE A 184 -14.48 9.59 -9.73
N PRO A 185 -14.19 10.39 -8.68
CA PRO A 185 -12.86 10.95 -8.48
C PRO A 185 -11.83 9.87 -8.11
N GLY A 186 -10.55 10.19 -8.26
CA GLY A 186 -9.47 9.31 -7.85
C GLY A 186 -9.44 9.10 -6.33
N GLY A 187 -9.11 7.89 -5.90
CA GLY A 187 -9.06 7.55 -4.48
C GLY A 187 -10.42 7.39 -3.79
N ALA A 188 -11.54 7.48 -4.54
CA ALA A 188 -12.87 7.43 -3.98
C ALA A 188 -13.23 6.06 -3.42
N THR A 189 -13.81 6.04 -2.22
CA THR A 189 -14.52 4.88 -1.68
C THR A 189 -15.91 4.80 -2.31
N LEU A 190 -16.30 3.61 -2.73
CA LEU A 190 -17.57 3.38 -3.40
C LEU A 190 -18.54 2.62 -2.48
N ILE A 191 -19.76 3.06 -2.48
CA ILE A 191 -20.85 2.41 -1.73
C ILE A 191 -21.85 1.86 -2.75
N PHE A 192 -22.02 0.54 -2.76
CA PHE A 192 -22.98 -0.12 -3.61
C PHE A 192 -24.08 -0.77 -2.77
N GLU A 193 -25.31 -0.52 -3.13
CA GLU A 193 -26.45 -1.31 -2.72
C GLU A 193 -26.82 -2.25 -3.87
N VAL A 194 -26.77 -3.55 -3.61
CA VAL A 194 -26.94 -4.57 -4.65
C VAL A 194 -28.05 -5.55 -4.26
N GLU A 195 -28.82 -5.99 -5.23
CA GLU A 195 -29.84 -7.04 -5.10
C GLU A 195 -29.57 -8.11 -6.16
N LEU A 196 -29.36 -9.34 -5.72
CA LEU A 196 -29.18 -10.47 -6.62
C LEU A 196 -30.54 -11.03 -7.05
N LEU A 197 -30.83 -10.97 -8.34
CA LEU A 197 -32.11 -11.46 -8.88
C LEU A 197 -32.04 -12.93 -9.26
N LYS A 198 -30.96 -13.34 -9.96
CA LYS A 198 -30.81 -14.69 -10.49
C LYS A 198 -29.35 -15.11 -10.59
N ILE A 199 -29.11 -16.39 -10.38
CA ILE A 199 -27.82 -17.05 -10.61
C ILE A 199 -27.97 -18.05 -11.76
N GLU A 200 -27.22 -17.84 -12.84
CA GLU A 200 -27.12 -18.82 -13.91
C GLU A 200 -25.78 -19.55 -13.82
N ARG A 201 -25.85 -20.84 -13.63
CA ARG A 201 -24.68 -21.71 -13.53
C ARG A 201 -24.52 -22.49 -14.83
N ARG A 202 -23.35 -22.32 -15.48
CA ARG A 202 -23.02 -23.17 -16.61
C ARG A 202 -22.79 -24.59 -16.12
N PRO A 203 -23.35 -25.60 -16.79
CA PRO A 203 -23.01 -27.00 -16.52
C PRO A 203 -21.49 -27.14 -16.71
N GLU A 204 -20.84 -27.75 -15.74
CA GLU A 204 -19.44 -28.13 -15.90
C GLU A 204 -19.40 -29.35 -16.84
N LEU A 205 -18.71 -29.20 -17.95
CA LEU A 205 -18.51 -30.26 -18.94
C LEU A 205 -17.47 -31.26 -18.44
#